data_6c00c9d114e80e9e61310e8bda814640
#
_entry.id   6c00c9d114e80e9e61310e8bda814640
#
_cell.length_a   1.000
_cell.length_b   1.000
_cell.length_c   1.000
_cell.angle_alpha   90.00
_cell.angle_beta   90.00
_cell.angle_gamma   90.00
#
_symmetry.space_group_name_H-M   'P 1'
#
loop_
_entity.id
_entity.type
_entity.pdbx_description
1 polymer ?
#
loop_
_entity_poly.entity_id
_entity_poly.type
_entity_poly.pdbx_seq_one_letter_code
_entity_poly.pdbx_strand_id
1 'polypeptide(L)'
;LAAVFAAVALLFEWGRKRVGDYVALAPCLVLLFFGSDYRHLILGNGFTVVFAIACGLAALLLLEKRTRRGDGLACAALCLGVLTYTTALPFVVAAAVAVLLGSDRRRRIWVPLLPVLIYGAWRVWLNFTDAVVWRGDTDPANLVLLPSWVFQSLSAILNALTGLAYSFDGAQLPPADAAAGPPLALLALVAIGWRIWRGAVSPWLWVALAAALSLFASQVLAWIPEVREPGDARYLYPGAIVLLLVLFEVARGSSWGKTGLITIWILAFSGFAANAAMVHDRGQGFALRGEIVRAETTAAKLLHQSTPFVPGSSAVPGAERYIEPAVDLLGEAEDRYGIGLSSGELADQTPAVRTEVDTLLGEGIGVGLAPSTGSISDPGCVWVAGDGGRAVADLPRGGASLFSPGGGSVSLRRFGDSFDVEGGELEPRRMSQLFLPVDPYAQPWQIRVDAPRVAVCPIPA
;
A
#
# COMPACT_ATOMS: atom_id res chain seq x y z
N LEU A 1 8.00 -11.92 6.12
CA LEU A 1 8.04 -13.36 5.77
C LEU A 1 7.75 -14.27 6.97
N ALA A 2 8.44 -14.15 8.12
CA ALA A 2 8.22 -15.03 9.27
C ALA A 2 6.75 -15.08 9.73
N ALA A 3 6.05 -13.94 9.76
CA ALA A 3 4.63 -13.87 10.10
C ALA A 3 3.74 -14.62 9.10
N VAL A 4 4.06 -14.52 7.79
CA VAL A 4 3.33 -15.25 6.73
C VAL A 4 3.50 -16.75 6.93
N PHE A 5 4.73 -17.23 7.13
CA PHE A 5 4.99 -18.65 7.41
C PHE A 5 4.26 -19.12 8.67
N ALA A 6 4.26 -18.31 9.74
CA ALA A 6 3.55 -18.64 10.98
C ALA A 6 2.03 -18.74 10.75
N ALA A 7 1.43 -17.75 10.06
CA ALA A 7 -0.01 -17.76 9.77
C ALA A 7 -0.40 -18.97 8.92
N VAL A 8 0.37 -19.26 7.86
CA VAL A 8 0.12 -20.40 6.97
C VAL A 8 0.33 -21.73 7.67
N ALA A 9 1.38 -21.87 8.50
CA ALA A 9 1.62 -23.09 9.28
C ALA A 9 0.48 -23.36 10.30
N LEU A 10 -0.02 -22.33 10.96
CA LEU A 10 -1.15 -22.43 11.88
C LEU A 10 -2.45 -22.76 11.14
N LEU A 11 -2.68 -22.20 9.97
CA LEU A 11 -3.82 -22.53 9.13
C LEU A 11 -3.72 -23.98 8.61
N PHE A 12 -2.52 -24.42 8.21
CA PHE A 12 -2.27 -25.82 7.83
C PHE A 12 -2.57 -26.76 9.01
N GLU A 13 -2.10 -26.43 10.24
CA GLU A 13 -2.39 -27.23 11.44
C GLU A 13 -3.89 -27.29 11.73
N TRP A 14 -4.63 -26.22 11.47
CA TRP A 14 -6.08 -26.20 11.55
C TRP A 14 -6.71 -27.11 10.51
N GLY A 15 -6.31 -26.99 9.24
CA GLY A 15 -6.86 -27.72 8.11
C GLY A 15 -6.58 -29.23 8.17
N ARG A 16 -5.32 -29.62 8.46
CA ARG A 16 -4.92 -31.03 8.44
C ARG A 16 -5.71 -31.92 9.40
N LYS A 17 -6.14 -31.37 10.55
CA LYS A 17 -6.99 -32.05 11.54
C LYS A 17 -8.42 -32.32 11.03
N ARG A 18 -8.82 -31.62 9.96
CA ARG A 18 -10.20 -31.63 9.45
C ARG A 18 -10.35 -32.35 8.14
N VAL A 19 -9.41 -32.12 7.23
CA VAL A 19 -9.47 -32.61 5.85
C VAL A 19 -8.26 -33.46 5.43
N GLY A 20 -7.28 -33.65 6.33
CA GLY A 20 -6.03 -34.35 6.07
C GLY A 20 -4.95 -33.48 5.45
N ASP A 21 -3.70 -34.00 5.45
CA ASP A 21 -2.51 -33.21 5.12
C ASP A 21 -2.52 -32.70 3.67
N TYR A 22 -2.82 -33.56 2.71
CA TYR A 22 -2.74 -33.22 1.27
C TYR A 22 -3.77 -32.17 0.85
N VAL A 23 -4.98 -32.23 1.40
CA VAL A 23 -6.03 -31.27 1.07
C VAL A 23 -5.76 -29.92 1.74
N ALA A 24 -5.26 -29.94 2.96
CA ALA A 24 -4.93 -28.72 3.70
C ALA A 24 -3.69 -28.02 3.12
N LEU A 25 -2.70 -28.77 2.64
CA LEU A 25 -1.45 -28.21 2.10
C LEU A 25 -1.68 -27.39 0.82
N ALA A 26 -2.56 -27.84 -0.06
CA ALA A 26 -2.77 -27.25 -1.38
C ALA A 26 -3.10 -25.73 -1.31
N PRO A 27 -4.15 -25.26 -0.61
CA PRO A 27 -4.42 -23.82 -0.52
C PRO A 27 -3.39 -23.07 0.35
N CYS A 28 -2.75 -23.75 1.31
CA CYS A 28 -1.69 -23.15 2.12
C CYS A 28 -0.46 -22.77 1.30
N LEU A 29 -0.10 -23.57 0.28
CA LEU A 29 0.98 -23.24 -0.66
C LEU A 29 0.65 -21.98 -1.49
N VAL A 30 -0.60 -21.83 -1.93
CA VAL A 30 -1.04 -20.63 -2.64
C VAL A 30 -0.87 -19.40 -1.76
N LEU A 31 -1.24 -19.47 -0.47
CA LEU A 31 -1.15 -18.35 0.47
C LEU A 31 0.29 -17.90 0.75
N LEU A 32 1.29 -18.76 0.63
CA LEU A 32 2.69 -18.37 0.77
C LEU A 32 3.16 -17.37 -0.30
N PHE A 33 2.51 -17.41 -1.47
CA PHE A 33 2.84 -16.59 -2.63
C PHE A 33 1.62 -15.79 -3.11
N PHE A 34 0.74 -15.37 -2.20
CA PHE A 34 -0.54 -14.77 -2.52
C PHE A 34 -0.40 -13.35 -3.08
N GLY A 35 0.08 -13.26 -4.32
CA GLY A 35 0.38 -12.01 -5.02
C GLY A 35 -0.83 -11.11 -5.24
N SER A 36 -2.04 -11.65 -5.23
CA SER A 36 -3.27 -10.88 -5.25
C SER A 36 -3.37 -9.92 -4.06
N ASP A 37 -2.74 -10.25 -2.93
CA ASP A 37 -2.57 -9.36 -1.78
C ASP A 37 -1.09 -8.99 -1.57
N TYR A 38 -0.51 -8.40 -2.59
CA TYR A 38 0.88 -7.96 -2.58
C TYR A 38 1.20 -6.99 -1.43
N ARG A 39 0.21 -6.21 -0.96
CA ARG A 39 0.40 -5.22 0.11
C ARG A 39 0.88 -5.85 1.41
N HIS A 40 0.28 -6.98 1.80
CA HIS A 40 0.68 -7.65 3.04
C HIS A 40 1.94 -8.51 2.90
N LEU A 41 2.32 -8.89 1.67
CA LEU A 41 3.52 -9.69 1.43
C LEU A 41 4.77 -8.83 1.21
N ILE A 42 4.64 -7.71 0.50
CA ILE A 42 5.77 -6.89 0.05
C ILE A 42 5.98 -5.68 0.96
N LEU A 43 4.90 -4.99 1.37
CA LEU A 43 5.02 -3.80 2.21
C LEU A 43 5.35 -4.14 3.66
N GLY A 44 6.29 -3.40 4.24
CA GLY A 44 6.73 -3.61 5.62
C GLY A 44 5.62 -3.48 6.68
N ASN A 45 4.60 -2.64 6.44
CA ASN A 45 3.44 -2.49 7.33
C ASN A 45 2.47 -3.69 7.26
N GLY A 46 2.49 -4.48 6.19
CA GLY A 46 1.70 -5.71 6.05
C GLY A 46 2.02 -6.77 7.10
N PHE A 47 3.22 -6.73 7.67
CA PHE A 47 3.62 -7.58 8.79
C PHE A 47 2.63 -7.52 9.96
N THR A 48 2.14 -6.35 10.34
CA THR A 48 1.23 -6.17 11.49
C THR A 48 -0.10 -6.90 11.29
N VAL A 49 -0.65 -6.84 10.08
CA VAL A 49 -1.90 -7.52 9.72
C VAL A 49 -1.73 -9.03 9.79
N VAL A 50 -0.69 -9.56 9.14
CA VAL A 50 -0.44 -11.00 9.07
C VAL A 50 -0.07 -11.57 10.44
N PHE A 51 0.70 -10.84 11.25
CA PHE A 51 1.03 -11.24 12.61
C PHE A 51 -0.20 -11.28 13.52
N ALA A 52 -1.11 -10.29 13.40
CA ALA A 52 -2.37 -10.29 14.13
C ALA A 52 -3.25 -11.51 13.77
N ILE A 53 -3.29 -11.89 12.48
CA ILE A 53 -3.96 -13.11 12.02
C ILE A 53 -3.29 -14.37 12.61
N ALA A 54 -1.97 -14.45 12.60
CA ALA A 54 -1.24 -15.59 13.19
C ALA A 54 -1.56 -15.74 14.68
N CYS A 55 -1.61 -14.63 15.43
CA CYS A 55 -2.03 -14.61 16.82
C CYS A 55 -3.47 -15.13 16.99
N GLY A 56 -4.40 -14.72 16.12
CA GLY A 56 -5.77 -15.19 16.11
C GLY A 56 -5.89 -16.68 15.86
N LEU A 57 -5.19 -17.20 14.82
CA LEU A 57 -5.15 -18.63 14.52
C LEU A 57 -4.56 -19.46 15.65
N ALA A 58 -3.45 -18.98 16.25
CA ALA A 58 -2.84 -19.62 17.40
C ALA A 58 -3.82 -19.70 18.58
N ALA A 59 -4.55 -18.63 18.84
CA ALA A 59 -5.56 -18.59 19.89
C ALA A 59 -6.67 -19.63 19.68
N LEU A 60 -7.21 -19.74 18.45
CA LEU A 60 -8.24 -20.75 18.16
C LEU A 60 -7.73 -22.19 18.35
N LEU A 61 -6.50 -22.49 17.88
CA LEU A 61 -5.87 -23.81 18.06
C LEU A 61 -5.60 -24.14 19.55
N LEU A 62 -5.24 -23.13 20.35
CA LEU A 62 -5.03 -23.29 21.79
C LEU A 62 -6.33 -23.49 22.54
N LEU A 63 -7.40 -22.78 22.16
CA LEU A 63 -8.74 -22.96 22.74
C LEU A 63 -9.32 -24.35 22.48
N GLU A 64 -8.96 -24.98 21.34
CA GLU A 64 -9.36 -26.34 20.99
C GLU A 64 -8.85 -27.36 22.01
N LYS A 65 -7.69 -27.12 22.63
CA LYS A 65 -7.09 -28.03 23.64
C LYS A 65 -7.85 -28.07 24.97
N ARG A 66 -8.71 -27.10 25.27
CA ARG A 66 -9.53 -27.00 26.50
C ARG A 66 -8.74 -27.16 27.81
N THR A 67 -7.53 -26.62 27.88
CA THR A 67 -6.67 -26.64 29.04
C THR A 67 -6.49 -25.23 29.62
N ARG A 68 -6.30 -25.10 30.95
CA ARG A 68 -6.05 -23.78 31.57
C ARG A 68 -4.84 -23.06 30.99
N ARG A 69 -3.76 -23.80 30.68
CA ARG A 69 -2.56 -23.23 30.00
C ARG A 69 -2.91 -22.79 28.58
N GLY A 70 -3.67 -23.59 27.85
CA GLY A 70 -4.15 -23.24 26.51
C GLY A 70 -5.02 -21.97 26.55
N ASP A 71 -5.90 -21.81 27.49
CA ASP A 71 -6.74 -20.63 27.67
C ASP A 71 -5.89 -19.37 27.97
N GLY A 72 -4.89 -19.51 28.87
CA GLY A 72 -3.95 -18.41 29.16
C GLY A 72 -3.14 -17.95 27.94
N LEU A 73 -2.58 -18.91 27.21
CA LEU A 73 -1.83 -18.62 25.98
C LEU A 73 -2.74 -18.08 24.87
N ALA A 74 -3.98 -18.57 24.75
CA ALA A 74 -4.95 -18.06 23.78
C ALA A 74 -5.31 -16.59 24.07
N CYS A 75 -5.57 -16.25 25.34
CA CYS A 75 -5.81 -14.88 25.75
C CYS A 75 -4.61 -13.97 25.45
N ALA A 76 -3.40 -14.41 25.80
CA ALA A 76 -2.17 -13.65 25.53
C ALA A 76 -1.99 -13.42 24.01
N ALA A 77 -2.22 -14.45 23.19
CA ALA A 77 -2.15 -14.33 21.75
C ALA A 77 -3.19 -13.34 21.20
N LEU A 78 -4.45 -13.39 21.67
CA LEU A 78 -5.48 -12.43 21.26
C LEU A 78 -5.13 -10.99 21.69
N CYS A 79 -4.65 -10.79 22.92
CA CYS A 79 -4.21 -9.48 23.38
C CYS A 79 -3.07 -8.94 22.52
N LEU A 80 -2.06 -9.77 22.24
CA LEU A 80 -0.94 -9.38 21.37
C LEU A 80 -1.43 -9.05 19.95
N GLY A 81 -2.34 -9.85 19.39
CA GLY A 81 -2.92 -9.59 18.08
C GLY A 81 -3.66 -8.26 18.02
N VAL A 82 -4.52 -7.97 19.01
CA VAL A 82 -5.31 -6.73 19.08
C VAL A 82 -4.41 -5.50 19.28
N LEU A 83 -3.34 -5.62 20.06
CA LEU A 83 -2.34 -4.57 20.22
C LEU A 83 -1.52 -4.32 18.95
N THR A 84 -1.46 -5.32 18.06
CA THR A 84 -0.73 -5.20 16.81
C THR A 84 -1.60 -4.61 15.69
N TYR A 85 -2.80 -5.18 15.48
CA TYR A 85 -3.71 -4.71 14.43
C TYR A 85 -5.15 -5.17 14.63
N THR A 86 -6.10 -4.38 14.15
CA THR A 86 -7.56 -4.62 14.32
C THR A 86 -8.08 -5.88 13.63
N THR A 87 -7.34 -6.47 12.67
CA THR A 87 -7.69 -7.77 12.07
C THR A 87 -7.68 -8.95 13.06
N ALA A 88 -7.17 -8.75 14.29
CA ALA A 88 -7.34 -9.71 15.37
C ALA A 88 -8.75 -9.73 15.97
N LEU A 89 -9.54 -8.64 15.85
CA LEU A 89 -10.89 -8.56 16.44
C LEU A 89 -11.85 -9.66 15.94
N PRO A 90 -11.90 -10.02 14.66
CA PRO A 90 -12.65 -11.19 14.18
C PRO A 90 -12.33 -12.48 14.91
N PHE A 91 -11.08 -12.69 15.28
CA PHE A 91 -10.66 -13.87 16.05
C PHE A 91 -11.06 -13.78 17.54
N VAL A 92 -11.17 -12.56 18.09
CA VAL A 92 -11.74 -12.36 19.43
C VAL A 92 -13.22 -12.72 19.44
N VAL A 93 -13.98 -12.32 18.40
CA VAL A 93 -15.39 -12.73 18.23
C VAL A 93 -15.50 -14.24 18.08
N ALA A 94 -14.66 -14.85 17.25
CA ALA A 94 -14.60 -16.30 17.09
C ALA A 94 -14.28 -17.03 18.41
N ALA A 95 -13.32 -16.51 19.19
CA ALA A 95 -13.00 -17.03 20.51
C ALA A 95 -14.17 -16.91 21.50
N ALA A 96 -14.92 -15.82 21.46
CA ALA A 96 -16.13 -15.65 22.24
C ALA A 96 -17.18 -16.72 21.89
N VAL A 97 -17.41 -16.96 20.59
CA VAL A 97 -18.32 -18.02 20.12
C VAL A 97 -17.82 -19.40 20.57
N ALA A 98 -16.50 -19.69 20.47
CA ALA A 98 -15.91 -20.95 20.91
C ALA A 98 -16.13 -21.19 22.43
N VAL A 99 -16.01 -20.14 23.24
CA VAL A 99 -16.25 -20.20 24.69
C VAL A 99 -17.72 -20.35 24.97
N LEU A 100 -18.62 -19.63 24.31
CA LEU A 100 -20.07 -19.66 24.53
C LEU A 100 -20.68 -21.00 24.15
N LEU A 101 -20.18 -21.67 23.12
CA LEU A 101 -20.61 -23.01 22.72
C LEU A 101 -20.03 -24.13 23.61
N GLY A 102 -19.06 -23.77 24.46
CA GLY A 102 -18.46 -24.71 25.40
C GLY A 102 -19.28 -24.86 26.69
N SER A 103 -19.14 -26.03 27.37
CA SER A 103 -19.76 -26.30 28.67
C SER A 103 -19.19 -25.41 29.80
N ASP A 104 -17.92 -25.01 29.69
CA ASP A 104 -17.16 -24.27 30.71
C ASP A 104 -17.18 -22.75 30.51
N ARG A 105 -18.21 -22.22 29.83
CA ARG A 105 -18.30 -20.80 29.39
C ARG A 105 -18.01 -19.81 30.52
N ARG A 106 -18.55 -20.01 31.74
CA ARG A 106 -18.36 -19.08 32.86
C ARG A 106 -16.89 -18.99 33.31
N ARG A 107 -16.16 -20.09 33.22
CA ARG A 107 -14.74 -20.15 33.63
C ARG A 107 -13.79 -19.60 32.55
N ARG A 108 -14.23 -19.52 31.29
CA ARG A 108 -13.40 -19.17 30.14
C ARG A 108 -13.75 -17.83 29.49
N ILE A 109 -14.83 -17.17 29.93
CA ILE A 109 -15.32 -15.91 29.35
C ILE A 109 -14.25 -14.78 29.39
N TRP A 110 -13.34 -14.82 30.36
CA TRP A 110 -12.26 -13.85 30.47
C TRP A 110 -11.29 -13.90 29.29
N VAL A 111 -11.20 -15.01 28.56
CA VAL A 111 -10.29 -15.18 27.41
C VAL A 111 -10.63 -14.21 26.28
N PRO A 112 -11.86 -14.10 25.77
CA PRO A 112 -12.23 -13.08 24.80
C PRO A 112 -12.48 -11.70 25.45
N LEU A 113 -12.84 -11.63 26.73
CA LEU A 113 -13.16 -10.37 27.40
C LEU A 113 -11.94 -9.46 27.57
N LEU A 114 -10.79 -10.02 27.97
CA LEU A 114 -9.59 -9.22 28.23
C LEU A 114 -9.09 -8.47 27.00
N PRO A 115 -8.92 -9.09 25.80
CA PRO A 115 -8.55 -8.35 24.60
C PRO A 115 -9.59 -7.29 24.19
N VAL A 116 -10.90 -7.52 24.42
CA VAL A 116 -11.94 -6.49 24.20
C VAL A 116 -11.75 -5.31 25.13
N LEU A 117 -11.45 -5.55 26.42
CA LEU A 117 -11.20 -4.47 27.39
C LEU A 117 -9.93 -3.69 27.05
N ILE A 118 -8.86 -4.35 26.62
CA ILE A 118 -7.62 -3.70 26.18
C ILE A 118 -7.91 -2.79 24.97
N TYR A 119 -8.63 -3.31 23.96
CA TYR A 119 -9.00 -2.53 22.78
C TYR A 119 -9.91 -1.34 23.15
N GLY A 120 -10.89 -1.58 24.01
CA GLY A 120 -11.79 -0.53 24.49
C GLY A 120 -11.05 0.56 25.28
N ALA A 121 -10.15 0.19 26.17
CA ALA A 121 -9.31 1.12 26.92
C ALA A 121 -8.43 1.95 25.99
N TRP A 122 -7.82 1.32 24.99
CA TRP A 122 -7.03 2.04 23.97
C TRP A 122 -7.90 3.02 23.18
N ARG A 123 -9.11 2.63 22.74
CA ARG A 123 -10.04 3.52 22.02
C ARG A 123 -10.49 4.69 22.88
N VAL A 124 -10.72 4.47 24.17
CA VAL A 124 -11.06 5.54 25.11
C VAL A 124 -9.87 6.49 25.29
N TRP A 125 -8.67 5.92 25.49
CA TRP A 125 -7.44 6.72 25.63
C TRP A 125 -7.19 7.63 24.43
N LEU A 126 -7.42 7.14 23.20
CA LEU A 126 -7.29 7.95 21.97
C LEU A 126 -8.21 9.19 21.94
N ASN A 127 -9.34 9.17 22.65
CA ASN A 127 -10.23 10.35 22.71
C ASN A 127 -9.69 11.46 23.61
N PHE A 128 -8.71 11.14 24.47
CA PHE A 128 -8.06 12.08 25.39
C PHE A 128 -6.67 12.52 24.91
N THR A 129 -6.24 12.07 23.77
CA THR A 129 -4.97 12.45 23.18
C THR A 129 -5.21 13.26 21.91
N ASP A 130 -4.38 14.29 21.68
CA ASP A 130 -4.35 15.04 20.42
C ASP A 130 -3.70 14.25 19.27
N ALA A 131 -3.52 12.97 19.45
CA ALA A 131 -2.97 12.10 18.42
C ALA A 131 -3.86 12.16 17.18
N VAL A 132 -3.31 12.61 16.06
CA VAL A 132 -3.94 12.56 14.75
C VAL A 132 -4.04 11.10 14.35
N VAL A 133 -5.05 10.43 14.87
CA VAL A 133 -5.42 9.09 14.40
C VAL A 133 -6.41 9.28 13.28
N TRP A 134 -6.06 8.81 12.10
CA TRP A 134 -6.99 8.78 10.99
C TRP A 134 -8.20 7.92 11.40
N ARG A 135 -9.27 8.61 11.80
CA ARG A 135 -10.55 8.00 12.15
C ARG A 135 -11.24 7.74 10.83
N GLY A 136 -11.04 6.56 10.27
CA GLY A 136 -11.91 6.13 9.18
C GLY A 136 -13.35 6.18 9.66
N ASP A 137 -14.17 6.95 8.98
CA ASP A 137 -15.59 7.02 9.29
C ASP A 137 -16.18 5.61 9.19
N THR A 138 -16.83 5.19 10.27
CA THR A 138 -17.57 3.93 10.29
C THR A 138 -19.06 4.27 10.32
N ASP A 139 -19.78 3.81 9.28
CA ASP A 139 -21.21 4.01 9.20
C ASP A 139 -21.96 2.69 9.45
N PRO A 140 -22.70 2.59 10.56
CA PRO A 140 -23.55 1.42 10.82
C PRO A 140 -24.61 1.15 9.75
N ALA A 141 -25.03 2.17 8.99
CA ALA A 141 -25.98 2.00 7.90
C ALA A 141 -25.42 1.11 6.78
N ASN A 142 -24.09 1.08 6.62
CA ASN A 142 -23.44 0.21 5.64
C ASN A 142 -23.68 -1.28 5.91
N LEU A 143 -24.08 -1.70 7.11
CA LEU A 143 -24.37 -3.12 7.41
C LEU A 143 -25.49 -3.70 6.53
N VAL A 144 -26.35 -2.87 5.96
CA VAL A 144 -27.36 -3.32 4.98
C VAL A 144 -26.70 -3.95 3.75
N LEU A 145 -25.47 -3.55 3.41
CA LEU A 145 -24.71 -4.05 2.28
C LEU A 145 -23.95 -5.36 2.59
N LEU A 146 -23.97 -5.83 3.85
CA LEU A 146 -23.20 -7.01 4.26
C LEU A 146 -23.44 -8.26 3.39
N PRO A 147 -24.67 -8.61 2.97
CA PRO A 147 -24.89 -9.78 2.10
C PRO A 147 -24.19 -9.65 0.73
N SER A 148 -24.30 -8.49 0.08
CA SER A 148 -23.62 -8.23 -1.19
C SER A 148 -22.13 -8.14 -1.03
N TRP A 149 -21.64 -7.54 0.06
CA TRP A 149 -20.23 -7.46 0.40
C TRP A 149 -19.61 -8.86 0.58
N VAL A 150 -20.27 -9.72 1.35
CA VAL A 150 -19.83 -11.12 1.54
C VAL A 150 -19.73 -11.84 0.21
N PHE A 151 -20.75 -11.71 -0.65
CA PHE A 151 -20.77 -12.37 -1.95
C PHE A 151 -19.62 -11.88 -2.85
N GLN A 152 -19.41 -10.57 -2.96
CA GLN A 152 -18.35 -9.98 -3.76
C GLN A 152 -16.95 -10.32 -3.19
N SER A 153 -16.77 -10.26 -1.87
CA SER A 153 -15.52 -10.66 -1.22
C SER A 153 -15.21 -12.13 -1.47
N LEU A 154 -16.19 -13.02 -1.36
CA LEU A 154 -16.00 -14.45 -1.68
C LEU A 154 -15.62 -14.65 -3.14
N SER A 155 -16.27 -13.91 -4.07
CA SER A 155 -15.93 -13.92 -5.50
C SER A 155 -14.47 -13.52 -5.73
N ALA A 156 -14.05 -12.40 -5.16
CA ALA A 156 -12.69 -11.90 -5.29
C ALA A 156 -11.64 -12.85 -4.68
N ILE A 157 -11.91 -13.36 -3.48
CA ILE A 157 -11.00 -14.27 -2.77
C ILE A 157 -10.83 -15.59 -3.51
N LEU A 158 -11.93 -16.18 -4.01
CA LEU A 158 -11.86 -17.46 -4.74
C LEU A 158 -11.21 -17.30 -6.11
N ASN A 159 -11.44 -16.20 -6.82
CA ASN A 159 -10.69 -15.88 -8.02
C ASN A 159 -9.19 -15.77 -7.74
N ALA A 160 -8.81 -15.05 -6.67
CA ALA A 160 -7.44 -14.89 -6.26
C ALA A 160 -6.77 -16.23 -5.88
N LEU A 161 -7.45 -17.07 -5.09
CA LEU A 161 -6.93 -18.39 -4.67
C LEU A 161 -6.77 -19.37 -5.83
N THR A 162 -7.64 -19.31 -6.84
CA THR A 162 -7.58 -20.20 -8.02
C THR A 162 -6.69 -19.64 -9.14
N GLY A 163 -6.30 -18.37 -9.04
CA GLY A 163 -5.53 -17.68 -10.07
C GLY A 163 -6.31 -17.33 -11.34
N LEU A 164 -7.64 -17.55 -11.35
CA LEU A 164 -8.49 -17.30 -12.52
C LEU A 164 -8.71 -15.81 -12.81
N ALA A 165 -8.26 -14.93 -11.90
CA ALA A 165 -8.26 -13.48 -12.10
C ALA A 165 -6.99 -12.95 -12.80
N TYR A 166 -5.98 -13.80 -12.98
CA TYR A 166 -4.71 -13.39 -13.55
C TYR A 166 -4.68 -13.60 -15.05
N SER A 167 -4.38 -12.56 -15.81
CA SER A 167 -4.14 -12.59 -17.23
C SER A 167 -2.64 -12.44 -17.51
N PHE A 168 -2.06 -13.41 -18.22
CA PHE A 168 -0.62 -13.42 -18.55
C PHE A 168 -0.24 -12.39 -19.62
N ASP A 169 -1.18 -11.69 -20.23
CA ASP A 169 -0.97 -10.62 -21.20
C ASP A 169 -0.79 -9.23 -20.56
N GLY A 170 -0.71 -9.18 -19.22
CA GLY A 170 -0.50 -7.96 -18.44
C GLY A 170 -1.78 -7.19 -18.11
N ALA A 171 -2.94 -7.58 -18.65
CA ALA A 171 -4.22 -7.02 -18.26
C ALA A 171 -4.63 -7.60 -16.90
N GLN A 172 -4.46 -6.81 -15.83
CA GLN A 172 -4.90 -7.19 -14.50
C GLN A 172 -6.35 -6.74 -14.29
N LEU A 173 -7.28 -7.69 -14.42
CA LEU A 173 -8.64 -7.45 -13.98
C LEU A 173 -8.68 -7.41 -12.44
N PRO A 174 -9.43 -6.48 -11.84
CA PRO A 174 -9.72 -6.56 -10.42
C PRO A 174 -10.30 -7.94 -10.10
N PRO A 175 -9.86 -8.62 -9.01
CA PRO A 175 -10.32 -9.99 -8.70
C PRO A 175 -11.84 -10.13 -8.60
N ALA A 176 -12.57 -9.05 -8.26
CA ALA A 176 -14.02 -9.04 -8.20
C ALA A 176 -14.69 -9.11 -9.58
N ASP A 177 -14.02 -8.62 -10.63
CA ASP A 177 -14.58 -8.50 -11.99
C ASP A 177 -14.33 -9.75 -12.85
N ALA A 178 -13.54 -10.70 -12.34
CA ALA A 178 -13.26 -11.92 -13.06
C ALA A 178 -14.51 -12.83 -13.09
N ALA A 179 -14.88 -13.29 -14.28
CA ALA A 179 -16.11 -14.04 -14.54
C ALA A 179 -16.26 -15.34 -13.72
N ALA A 180 -15.16 -15.95 -13.27
CA ALA A 180 -15.18 -17.18 -12.49
C ALA A 180 -15.57 -16.96 -11.01
N GLY A 181 -15.42 -15.76 -10.47
CA GLY A 181 -15.67 -15.45 -9.06
C GLY A 181 -17.10 -15.71 -8.58
N PRO A 182 -18.11 -15.10 -9.22
CA PRO A 182 -19.50 -15.28 -8.80
C PRO A 182 -19.97 -16.74 -8.76
N PRO A 183 -19.72 -17.61 -9.75
CA PRO A 183 -20.06 -19.01 -9.65
C PRO A 183 -19.30 -19.75 -8.55
N LEU A 184 -18.02 -19.46 -8.32
CA LEU A 184 -17.25 -20.03 -7.21
C LEU A 184 -17.78 -19.60 -5.85
N ALA A 185 -18.14 -18.32 -5.68
CA ALA A 185 -18.77 -17.81 -4.47
C ALA A 185 -20.12 -18.51 -4.20
N LEU A 186 -20.95 -18.66 -5.24
CA LEU A 186 -22.22 -19.38 -5.11
C LEU A 186 -22.00 -20.83 -4.69
N LEU A 187 -21.05 -21.54 -5.31
CA LEU A 187 -20.71 -22.91 -4.92
C LEU A 187 -20.25 -23.02 -3.46
N ALA A 188 -19.42 -22.07 -3.00
CA ALA A 188 -18.99 -22.03 -1.61
C ALA A 188 -20.17 -21.80 -0.64
N LEU A 189 -21.06 -20.86 -0.96
CA LEU A 189 -22.26 -20.59 -0.15
C LEU A 189 -23.21 -21.77 -0.12
N VAL A 190 -23.43 -22.44 -1.28
CA VAL A 190 -24.24 -23.66 -1.38
C VAL A 190 -23.62 -24.78 -0.54
N ALA A 191 -22.30 -24.97 -0.61
CA ALA A 191 -21.61 -26.00 0.19
C ALA A 191 -21.74 -25.73 1.71
N ILE A 192 -21.61 -24.48 2.13
CA ILE A 192 -21.80 -24.04 3.54
C ILE A 192 -23.26 -24.32 3.96
N GLY A 193 -24.22 -23.85 3.16
CA GLY A 193 -25.65 -24.05 3.44
C GLY A 193 -26.03 -25.53 3.49
N TRP A 194 -25.54 -26.32 2.54
CA TRP A 194 -25.75 -27.77 2.52
C TRP A 194 -25.18 -28.48 3.75
N ARG A 195 -23.99 -28.08 4.20
CA ARG A 195 -23.37 -28.62 5.40
C ARG A 195 -24.21 -28.33 6.66
N ILE A 196 -24.72 -27.10 6.76
CA ILE A 196 -25.58 -26.67 7.86
C ILE A 196 -26.91 -27.43 7.83
N TRP A 197 -27.53 -27.53 6.65
CA TRP A 197 -28.81 -28.21 6.47
C TRP A 197 -28.76 -29.70 6.84
N ARG A 198 -27.64 -30.39 6.55
CA ARG A 198 -27.44 -31.81 6.93
C ARG A 198 -27.33 -32.04 8.45
N GLY A 199 -27.22 -31.01 9.24
CA GLY A 199 -27.38 -31.07 10.70
C GLY A 199 -26.19 -31.64 11.51
N ALA A 200 -25.18 -32.24 10.91
CA ALA A 200 -23.99 -32.75 11.60
C ALA A 200 -22.89 -31.69 11.70
N VAL A 201 -23.22 -30.50 12.26
CA VAL A 201 -22.35 -29.33 12.25
C VAL A 201 -21.43 -29.33 13.46
N SER A 202 -20.13 -29.28 13.21
CA SER A 202 -19.14 -29.06 14.27
C SER A 202 -19.32 -27.68 14.93
N PRO A 203 -19.21 -27.53 16.25
CA PRO A 203 -19.18 -26.22 16.91
C PRO A 203 -18.11 -25.28 16.29
N TRP A 204 -17.03 -25.83 15.76
CA TRP A 204 -15.95 -25.08 15.14
C TRP A 204 -16.32 -24.47 13.78
N LEU A 205 -17.36 -24.98 13.09
CA LEU A 205 -17.91 -24.30 11.93
C LEU A 205 -18.52 -22.95 12.31
N TRP A 206 -19.27 -22.90 13.42
CA TRP A 206 -19.82 -21.64 13.92
C TRP A 206 -18.74 -20.66 14.36
N VAL A 207 -17.64 -21.16 14.93
CA VAL A 207 -16.47 -20.35 15.29
C VAL A 207 -15.82 -19.75 14.02
N ALA A 208 -15.61 -20.55 12.98
CA ALA A 208 -15.04 -20.11 11.72
C ALA A 208 -15.96 -19.09 10.99
N LEU A 209 -17.28 -19.37 10.98
CA LEU A 209 -18.27 -18.44 10.43
C LEU A 209 -18.30 -17.10 11.20
N ALA A 210 -18.16 -17.13 12.53
CA ALA A 210 -18.11 -15.94 13.34
C ALA A 210 -16.86 -15.09 13.01
N ALA A 211 -15.70 -15.73 12.81
CA ALA A 211 -14.50 -15.03 12.32
C ALA A 211 -14.73 -14.37 10.95
N ALA A 212 -15.29 -15.13 10.00
CA ALA A 212 -15.51 -14.64 8.64
C ALA A 212 -16.54 -13.50 8.61
N LEU A 213 -17.71 -13.67 9.24
CA LEU A 213 -18.76 -12.67 9.24
C LEU A 213 -18.33 -11.39 9.97
N SER A 214 -17.61 -11.51 11.10
CA SER A 214 -17.11 -10.33 11.81
C SER A 214 -16.00 -9.61 11.05
N LEU A 215 -15.16 -10.31 10.28
CA LEU A 215 -14.20 -9.67 9.38
C LEU A 215 -14.93 -8.87 8.30
N PHE A 216 -15.85 -9.49 7.57
CA PHE A 216 -16.59 -8.80 6.50
C PHE A 216 -17.47 -7.66 7.04
N ALA A 217 -18.08 -7.84 8.22
CA ALA A 217 -18.82 -6.77 8.88
C ALA A 217 -17.92 -5.58 9.24
N SER A 218 -16.71 -5.83 9.72
CA SER A 218 -15.76 -4.75 10.03
C SER A 218 -15.29 -4.00 8.77
N GLN A 219 -15.17 -4.69 7.65
CA GLN A 219 -14.80 -4.09 6.36
C GLN A 219 -15.94 -3.21 5.80
N VAL A 220 -17.17 -3.73 5.81
CA VAL A 220 -18.33 -2.99 5.30
C VAL A 220 -18.67 -1.77 6.16
N LEU A 221 -18.49 -1.84 7.47
CA LEU A 221 -18.63 -0.68 8.36
C LEU A 221 -17.69 0.47 7.98
N ALA A 222 -16.50 0.15 7.48
CA ALA A 222 -15.49 1.10 7.07
C ALA A 222 -15.50 1.36 5.55
N TRP A 223 -16.58 1.00 4.86
CA TRP A 223 -16.69 1.17 3.42
C TRP A 223 -16.69 2.65 3.02
N ILE A 224 -15.94 2.95 2.01
CA ILE A 224 -15.90 4.26 1.34
C ILE A 224 -15.96 3.96 -0.16
N PRO A 225 -16.99 4.46 -0.88
CA PRO A 225 -17.10 4.24 -2.32
C PRO A 225 -15.80 4.59 -3.05
N GLU A 226 -15.42 3.78 -4.03
CA GLU A 226 -14.24 3.94 -4.90
C GLU A 226 -12.87 3.86 -4.18
N VAL A 227 -12.85 3.86 -2.84
CA VAL A 227 -11.63 3.82 -2.04
C VAL A 227 -11.44 2.48 -1.31
N ARG A 228 -12.55 1.85 -0.88
CA ARG A 228 -12.54 0.61 -0.12
C ARG A 228 -13.59 -0.35 -0.66
N GLU A 229 -13.18 -1.17 -1.61
CA GLU A 229 -14.05 -2.12 -2.28
C GLU A 229 -13.82 -3.57 -1.80
N PRO A 230 -14.80 -4.49 -1.90
CA PRO A 230 -14.69 -5.87 -1.44
C PRO A 230 -13.52 -6.65 -2.05
N GLY A 231 -13.10 -6.28 -3.28
CA GLY A 231 -12.01 -6.88 -4.02
C GLY A 231 -10.64 -6.25 -3.79
N ASP A 232 -10.54 -5.24 -2.92
CA ASP A 232 -9.25 -4.59 -2.62
C ASP A 232 -8.21 -5.59 -2.13
N ALA A 233 -6.97 -5.45 -2.63
CA ALA A 233 -5.84 -6.31 -2.28
C ALA A 233 -5.69 -6.48 -0.76
N ARG A 234 -5.87 -5.39 0.03
CA ARG A 234 -5.76 -5.41 1.50
C ARG A 234 -6.75 -6.33 2.22
N TYR A 235 -7.82 -6.76 1.55
CA TYR A 235 -8.86 -7.62 2.12
C TYR A 235 -8.73 -9.07 1.71
N LEU A 236 -7.95 -9.37 0.66
CA LEU A 236 -7.86 -10.69 0.08
C LEU A 236 -7.17 -11.70 0.99
N TYR A 237 -6.02 -11.36 1.59
CA TYR A 237 -5.29 -12.28 2.48
C TYR A 237 -6.05 -12.60 3.77
N PRO A 238 -6.51 -11.60 4.55
CA PRO A 238 -7.34 -11.86 5.72
C PRO A 238 -8.59 -12.64 5.37
N GLY A 239 -9.26 -12.27 4.26
CA GLY A 239 -10.46 -12.93 3.78
C GLY A 239 -10.21 -14.38 3.37
N ALA A 240 -9.11 -14.67 2.67
CA ALA A 240 -8.73 -16.02 2.27
C ALA A 240 -8.50 -16.93 3.49
N ILE A 241 -7.83 -16.43 4.53
CA ILE A 241 -7.59 -17.18 5.77
C ILE A 241 -8.91 -17.56 6.43
N VAL A 242 -9.82 -16.59 6.66
CA VAL A 242 -11.10 -16.90 7.34
C VAL A 242 -12.02 -17.76 6.47
N LEU A 243 -11.99 -17.58 5.14
CA LEU A 243 -12.72 -18.45 4.23
C LEU A 243 -12.21 -19.88 4.29
N LEU A 244 -10.90 -20.09 4.30
CA LEU A 244 -10.30 -21.44 4.39
C LEU A 244 -10.59 -22.08 5.73
N LEU A 245 -10.66 -21.33 6.85
CA LEU A 245 -11.14 -21.87 8.12
C LEU A 245 -12.54 -22.46 7.97
N VAL A 246 -13.46 -21.72 7.30
CA VAL A 246 -14.83 -22.18 7.05
C VAL A 246 -14.84 -23.40 6.13
N LEU A 247 -14.13 -23.35 4.99
CA LEU A 247 -14.11 -24.43 4.00
C LEU A 247 -13.53 -25.74 4.57
N PHE A 248 -12.50 -25.67 5.42
CA PHE A 248 -11.97 -26.87 6.10
C PHE A 248 -12.98 -27.48 7.06
N GLU A 249 -13.80 -26.68 7.75
CA GLU A 249 -14.87 -27.19 8.61
C GLU A 249 -16.05 -27.75 7.80
N VAL A 250 -16.39 -27.14 6.67
CA VAL A 250 -17.42 -27.65 5.73
C VAL A 250 -17.02 -29.00 5.19
N ALA A 251 -15.76 -29.14 4.79
CA ALA A 251 -15.20 -30.36 4.22
C ALA A 251 -14.78 -31.40 5.26
N ARG A 252 -14.97 -31.12 6.56
CA ARG A 252 -14.58 -32.01 7.65
C ARG A 252 -15.21 -33.40 7.54
N GLY A 253 -14.34 -34.41 7.58
CA GLY A 253 -14.77 -35.81 7.51
C GLY A 253 -15.16 -36.28 6.11
N SER A 254 -14.96 -35.46 5.08
CA SER A 254 -15.13 -35.89 3.69
C SER A 254 -14.01 -36.82 3.27
N SER A 255 -14.35 -37.91 2.59
CA SER A 255 -13.38 -38.79 1.94
C SER A 255 -13.05 -38.26 0.54
N TRP A 256 -11.78 -37.99 0.30
CA TRP A 256 -11.33 -37.47 -0.99
C TRP A 256 -10.81 -38.61 -1.86
N GLY A 257 -11.53 -38.90 -2.95
CA GLY A 257 -11.05 -39.81 -3.98
C GLY A 257 -9.88 -39.22 -4.79
N LYS A 258 -9.17 -40.03 -5.54
CA LYS A 258 -8.04 -39.63 -6.38
C LYS A 258 -8.38 -38.43 -7.29
N THR A 259 -9.53 -38.45 -7.95
CA THR A 259 -10.00 -37.34 -8.81
C THR A 259 -10.15 -36.03 -8.05
N GLY A 260 -10.78 -36.09 -6.88
CA GLY A 260 -10.94 -34.86 -6.04
C GLY A 260 -9.59 -34.27 -5.60
N LEU A 261 -8.64 -35.13 -5.20
CA LEU A 261 -7.29 -34.68 -4.86
C LEU A 261 -6.58 -34.05 -6.06
N ILE A 262 -6.64 -34.70 -7.25
CA ILE A 262 -6.04 -34.15 -8.46
C ILE A 262 -6.64 -32.79 -8.80
N THR A 263 -7.97 -32.66 -8.74
CA THR A 263 -8.64 -31.36 -9.01
C THR A 263 -8.17 -30.27 -8.04
N ILE A 264 -8.09 -30.55 -6.73
CA ILE A 264 -7.62 -29.60 -5.73
C ILE A 264 -6.19 -29.17 -6.03
N TRP A 265 -5.30 -30.09 -6.39
CA TRP A 265 -3.91 -29.78 -6.71
C TRP A 265 -3.73 -29.03 -8.02
N ILE A 266 -4.55 -29.31 -9.05
CA ILE A 266 -4.57 -28.53 -10.31
C ILE A 266 -4.96 -27.08 -10.02
N LEU A 267 -6.05 -26.86 -9.25
CA LEU A 267 -6.48 -25.52 -8.86
C LEU A 267 -5.44 -24.80 -8.00
N ALA A 268 -4.83 -25.51 -7.05
CA ALA A 268 -3.79 -24.95 -6.21
C ALA A 268 -2.53 -24.59 -7.01
N PHE A 269 -2.13 -25.42 -7.98
CA PHE A 269 -0.98 -25.13 -8.84
C PHE A 269 -1.25 -23.93 -9.76
N SER A 270 -2.44 -23.86 -10.36
CA SER A 270 -2.88 -22.69 -11.13
C SER A 270 -2.84 -21.42 -10.28
N GLY A 271 -3.45 -21.49 -9.09
CA GLY A 271 -3.44 -20.37 -8.14
C GLY A 271 -2.03 -19.96 -7.71
N PHE A 272 -1.16 -20.93 -7.43
CA PHE A 272 0.24 -20.69 -7.08
C PHE A 272 1.00 -20.01 -8.23
N ALA A 273 0.90 -20.51 -9.45
CA ALA A 273 1.60 -19.95 -10.60
C ALA A 273 1.17 -18.51 -10.89
N ALA A 274 -0.15 -18.25 -10.89
CA ALA A 274 -0.69 -16.92 -11.10
C ALA A 274 -0.26 -15.93 -10.00
N ASN A 275 -0.36 -16.34 -8.74
CA ASN A 275 -0.01 -15.47 -7.61
C ASN A 275 1.51 -15.23 -7.53
N ALA A 276 2.35 -16.21 -7.86
CA ALA A 276 3.80 -16.06 -7.93
C ALA A 276 4.21 -15.07 -9.04
N ALA A 277 3.57 -15.14 -10.21
CA ALA A 277 3.76 -14.15 -11.28
C ALA A 277 3.35 -12.73 -10.80
N MET A 278 2.19 -12.60 -10.16
CA MET A 278 1.77 -11.31 -9.60
C MET A 278 2.76 -10.75 -8.55
N VAL A 279 3.34 -11.59 -7.67
CA VAL A 279 4.37 -11.13 -6.73
C VAL A 279 5.57 -10.58 -7.47
N HIS A 280 6.01 -11.24 -8.56
CA HIS A 280 7.12 -10.78 -9.37
C HIS A 280 6.82 -9.43 -10.03
N ASP A 281 5.70 -9.31 -10.74
CA ASP A 281 5.31 -8.10 -11.46
C ASP A 281 5.11 -6.92 -10.52
N ARG A 282 4.41 -7.15 -9.38
CA ARG A 282 4.20 -6.12 -8.37
C ARG A 282 5.48 -5.75 -7.64
N GLY A 283 6.39 -6.72 -7.43
CA GLY A 283 7.72 -6.47 -6.87
C GLY A 283 8.52 -5.48 -7.71
N GLN A 284 8.49 -5.63 -9.04
CA GLN A 284 9.11 -4.67 -9.96
C GLN A 284 8.45 -3.28 -9.89
N GLY A 285 7.10 -3.22 -9.86
CA GLY A 285 6.38 -1.98 -9.69
C GLY A 285 6.68 -1.28 -8.35
N PHE A 286 6.88 -2.04 -7.27
CA PHE A 286 7.28 -1.46 -5.98
C PHE A 286 8.74 -1.00 -5.95
N ALA A 287 9.64 -1.67 -6.66
CA ALA A 287 11.02 -1.19 -6.79
C ALA A 287 11.04 0.18 -7.46
N LEU A 288 10.33 0.32 -8.60
CA LEU A 288 10.20 1.60 -9.30
C LEU A 288 9.53 2.68 -8.41
N ARG A 289 8.46 2.31 -7.71
CA ARG A 289 7.79 3.24 -6.77
C ARG A 289 8.70 3.64 -5.61
N GLY A 290 9.53 2.74 -5.11
CA GLY A 290 10.55 3.04 -4.11
C GLY A 290 11.59 4.06 -4.62
N GLU A 291 11.97 3.98 -5.89
CA GLU A 291 12.83 4.97 -6.53
C GLU A 291 12.15 6.35 -6.64
N ILE A 292 10.87 6.39 -7.02
CA ILE A 292 10.09 7.64 -7.06
C ILE A 292 9.97 8.27 -5.65
N VAL A 293 9.63 7.48 -4.62
CA VAL A 293 9.56 7.98 -3.23
C VAL A 293 10.92 8.53 -2.77
N ARG A 294 12.03 7.91 -3.17
CA ARG A 294 13.36 8.46 -2.89
C ARG A 294 13.62 9.76 -3.63
N ALA A 295 13.11 9.90 -4.88
CA ALA A 295 13.16 11.14 -5.62
C ALA A 295 12.36 12.26 -4.93
N GLU A 296 11.13 11.97 -4.52
CA GLU A 296 10.26 12.87 -3.76
C GLU A 296 10.92 13.34 -2.46
N THR A 297 11.49 12.40 -1.68
CA THR A 297 12.20 12.72 -0.44
C THR A 297 13.43 13.57 -0.68
N THR A 298 14.17 13.30 -1.77
CA THR A 298 15.35 14.10 -2.15
C THR A 298 14.97 15.51 -2.57
N ALA A 299 13.91 15.67 -3.38
CA ALA A 299 13.38 16.97 -3.75
C ALA A 299 12.91 17.77 -2.52
N ALA A 300 12.17 17.13 -1.60
CA ALA A 300 11.73 17.75 -0.36
C ALA A 300 12.91 18.22 0.51
N LYS A 301 13.97 17.40 0.63
CA LYS A 301 15.21 17.79 1.32
C LYS A 301 15.84 19.03 0.70
N LEU A 302 16.00 19.05 -0.61
CA LEU A 302 16.61 20.19 -1.30
C LEU A 302 15.78 21.46 -1.17
N LEU A 303 14.45 21.36 -1.22
CA LEU A 303 13.54 22.47 -0.96
C LEU A 303 13.64 22.97 0.48
N HIS A 304 13.68 22.06 1.45
CA HIS A 304 13.82 22.39 2.88
C HIS A 304 15.14 23.08 3.20
N GLN A 305 16.22 22.65 2.57
CA GLN A 305 17.58 23.21 2.75
C GLN A 305 17.87 24.44 1.86
N SER A 306 16.93 24.84 1.01
CA SER A 306 17.12 25.95 0.10
C SER A 306 17.05 27.31 0.79
N THR A 307 17.77 28.30 0.25
CA THR A 307 17.77 29.69 0.74
C THR A 307 17.50 30.66 -0.43
N PRO A 308 16.48 31.53 -0.38
CA PRO A 308 15.50 31.60 0.70
C PRO A 308 14.59 30.37 0.71
N PHE A 309 14.15 29.98 1.88
CA PHE A 309 13.11 28.96 2.03
C PHE A 309 11.85 29.42 1.29
N VAL A 310 11.26 28.55 0.47
CA VAL A 310 10.03 28.87 -0.28
C VAL A 310 8.83 28.52 0.57
N PRO A 311 8.23 29.49 1.30
CA PRO A 311 7.05 29.25 2.11
C PRO A 311 5.87 28.97 1.18
N GLY A 312 5.17 27.90 1.40
CA GLY A 312 3.95 27.56 0.67
C GLY A 312 3.97 26.25 -0.08
N SER A 313 5.13 25.63 -0.28
CA SER A 313 5.19 24.23 -0.74
C SER A 313 4.82 23.30 0.42
N SER A 314 3.56 23.36 0.85
CA SER A 314 3.07 22.52 1.95
C SER A 314 2.96 21.05 1.61
N ALA A 315 3.08 20.69 0.34
CA ALA A 315 3.04 19.33 -0.14
C ALA A 315 4.05 19.17 -1.29
N VAL A 316 4.66 18.00 -1.41
CA VAL A 316 5.44 17.63 -2.60
C VAL A 316 4.43 17.39 -3.72
N PRO A 317 4.44 18.19 -4.80
CA PRO A 317 3.53 17.98 -5.91
C PRO A 317 3.73 16.59 -6.51
N GLY A 318 2.68 15.94 -6.98
CA GLY A 318 2.75 14.66 -7.67
C GLY A 318 2.81 13.42 -6.77
N ALA A 319 2.95 13.55 -5.44
CA ALA A 319 2.83 12.41 -4.55
C ALA A 319 1.45 11.76 -4.73
N GLU A 320 1.40 10.48 -5.15
CA GLU A 320 0.14 9.74 -5.15
C GLU A 320 -0.48 9.85 -3.75
N ARG A 321 -1.63 10.47 -3.68
CA ARG A 321 -2.37 11.04 -2.54
C ARG A 321 -2.72 10.09 -1.39
N TYR A 322 -1.81 9.27 -0.94
CA TYR A 322 -2.04 8.52 0.30
C TYR A 322 -1.60 9.27 1.56
N ILE A 323 -0.59 10.09 1.45
CA ILE A 323 -0.11 11.01 2.47
C ILE A 323 0.56 12.12 1.67
N GLU A 324 0.04 13.35 1.70
CA GLU A 324 0.76 14.54 1.23
C GLU A 324 1.64 15.01 2.41
N PRO A 325 2.86 14.50 2.57
CA PRO A 325 3.71 14.97 3.63
C PRO A 325 4.16 16.38 3.28
N ALA A 326 4.02 17.29 4.22
CA ALA A 326 4.60 18.63 4.09
C ALA A 326 6.11 18.51 3.82
N VAL A 327 6.64 19.37 2.97
CA VAL A 327 8.10 19.44 2.68
C VAL A 327 8.91 19.51 3.98
N ASP A 328 8.44 20.26 4.96
CA ASP A 328 9.08 20.38 6.27
C ASP A 328 9.18 19.06 7.01
N LEU A 329 8.11 18.26 7.04
CA LEU A 329 8.11 16.94 7.70
C LEU A 329 9.05 15.93 7.01
N LEU A 330 9.10 15.96 5.69
CA LEU A 330 10.05 15.12 4.94
C LEU A 330 11.49 15.62 5.10
N GLY A 331 11.70 16.93 5.13
CA GLY A 331 13.00 17.54 5.40
C GLY A 331 13.53 17.19 6.78
N GLU A 332 12.70 17.32 7.83
CA GLU A 332 13.06 16.91 9.19
C GLU A 332 13.34 15.39 9.29
N ALA A 333 12.55 14.56 8.58
CA ALA A 333 12.77 13.12 8.54
C ALA A 333 14.09 12.79 7.83
N GLU A 334 14.43 13.51 6.76
CA GLU A 334 15.71 13.36 6.07
C GLU A 334 16.88 13.74 6.98
N ASP A 335 16.82 14.89 7.63
CA ASP A 335 17.86 15.34 8.56
C ASP A 335 18.09 14.34 9.71
N ARG A 336 17.04 13.65 10.12
CA ARG A 336 17.09 12.68 11.23
C ARG A 336 17.48 11.27 10.81
N TYR A 337 17.07 10.83 9.62
CA TYR A 337 17.14 9.42 9.20
C TYR A 337 17.93 9.21 7.91
N GLY A 338 18.27 10.27 7.16
CA GLY A 338 19.01 10.17 5.91
C GLY A 338 18.29 9.34 4.85
N ILE A 339 16.99 9.61 4.61
CA ILE A 339 16.16 8.81 3.71
C ILE A 339 16.26 9.21 2.23
N GLY A 340 16.67 10.45 1.94
CA GLY A 340 16.88 10.95 0.58
C GLY A 340 18.21 10.51 -0.02
N LEU A 341 18.41 10.81 -1.29
CA LEU A 341 19.64 10.52 -2.02
C LEU A 341 20.70 11.59 -1.76
N SER A 342 21.95 11.18 -1.63
CA SER A 342 23.08 12.11 -1.73
C SER A 342 23.30 12.53 -3.18
N SER A 343 24.10 13.58 -3.42
CA SER A 343 24.40 14.05 -4.79
C SER A 343 25.07 12.97 -5.65
N GLY A 344 25.92 12.13 -5.07
CA GLY A 344 26.56 11.00 -5.76
C GLY A 344 25.53 9.92 -6.11
N GLU A 345 24.73 9.51 -5.14
CA GLU A 345 23.69 8.51 -5.37
C GLU A 345 22.64 8.97 -6.39
N LEU A 346 22.29 10.26 -6.40
CA LEU A 346 21.35 10.83 -7.38
C LEU A 346 21.94 10.78 -8.79
N ALA A 347 23.23 11.02 -8.96
CA ALA A 347 23.89 10.93 -10.27
C ALA A 347 23.86 9.51 -10.85
N ASP A 348 23.88 8.50 -9.99
CA ASP A 348 23.85 7.07 -10.35
C ASP A 348 22.43 6.52 -10.58
N GLN A 349 21.38 7.34 -10.34
CA GLN A 349 19.99 6.91 -10.54
C GLN A 349 19.61 6.83 -12.02
N THR A 350 18.50 6.15 -12.30
CA THR A 350 17.95 6.10 -13.66
C THR A 350 17.55 7.50 -14.15
N PRO A 351 17.57 7.75 -15.48
CA PRO A 351 17.13 9.02 -16.02
C PRO A 351 15.74 9.46 -15.57
N ALA A 352 14.83 8.50 -15.43
CA ALA A 352 13.46 8.75 -14.96
C ALA A 352 13.42 9.33 -13.54
N VAL A 353 14.20 8.76 -12.61
CA VAL A 353 14.29 9.26 -11.22
C VAL A 353 14.90 10.64 -11.17
N ARG A 354 15.97 10.89 -11.95
CA ARG A 354 16.62 12.20 -11.99
C ARG A 354 15.72 13.29 -12.56
N THR A 355 14.95 12.95 -13.61
CA THR A 355 13.95 13.85 -14.20
C THR A 355 12.81 14.14 -13.22
N GLU A 356 12.35 13.11 -12.47
CA GLU A 356 11.31 13.29 -11.46
C GLU A 356 11.74 14.26 -10.35
N VAL A 357 13.00 14.16 -9.89
CA VAL A 357 13.56 15.14 -8.93
C VAL A 357 13.52 16.56 -9.51
N ASP A 358 13.91 16.74 -10.77
CA ASP A 358 13.88 18.06 -11.41
C ASP A 358 12.46 18.62 -11.50
N THR A 359 11.50 17.78 -11.88
CA THR A 359 10.08 18.17 -11.99
C THR A 359 9.54 18.61 -10.63
N LEU A 360 9.75 17.79 -9.59
CA LEU A 360 9.31 18.09 -8.23
C LEU A 360 9.97 19.34 -7.65
N LEU A 361 11.26 19.55 -7.93
CA LEU A 361 11.95 20.80 -7.56
C LEU A 361 11.35 22.00 -8.29
N GLY A 362 11.12 21.89 -9.60
CA GLY A 362 10.55 22.96 -10.40
C GLY A 362 9.16 23.37 -9.93
N GLU A 363 8.30 22.40 -9.66
CA GLU A 363 6.97 22.62 -9.12
C GLU A 363 7.01 23.20 -7.69
N GLY A 364 7.84 22.65 -6.81
CA GLY A 364 7.97 23.10 -5.43
C GLY A 364 8.54 24.51 -5.30
N ILE A 365 9.44 24.91 -6.21
CA ILE A 365 9.99 26.27 -6.29
C ILE A 365 8.97 27.24 -6.90
N GLY A 366 8.04 26.72 -7.73
CA GLY A 366 7.17 27.57 -8.55
C GLY A 366 7.98 28.29 -9.63
N VAL A 367 8.84 27.54 -10.33
CA VAL A 367 9.69 28.10 -11.38
C VAL A 367 8.86 28.90 -12.38
N GLY A 368 9.27 30.14 -12.61
CA GLY A 368 8.60 31.01 -13.57
C GLY A 368 9.39 32.28 -13.84
N LEU A 369 9.10 32.90 -14.99
CA LEU A 369 9.73 34.15 -15.40
C LEU A 369 8.98 35.35 -14.83
N ALA A 370 9.72 36.24 -14.18
CA ALA A 370 9.22 37.54 -13.72
C ALA A 370 9.83 38.68 -14.57
N PRO A 371 9.14 39.82 -14.73
CA PRO A 371 9.73 40.98 -15.39
C PRO A 371 11.01 41.44 -14.67
N SER A 372 12.04 41.76 -15.41
CA SER A 372 13.32 42.25 -14.87
C SER A 372 13.56 43.70 -15.27
N THR A 373 14.16 44.49 -14.35
CA THR A 373 14.61 45.84 -14.56
C THR A 373 16.08 45.91 -14.99
N GLY A 374 16.77 44.77 -15.10
CA GLY A 374 18.16 44.69 -15.50
C GLY A 374 18.40 45.13 -16.95
N SER A 375 19.66 45.37 -17.32
CA SER A 375 20.11 45.77 -18.67
C SER A 375 21.06 44.73 -19.23
N ILE A 376 21.00 44.51 -20.53
CA ILE A 376 21.95 43.63 -21.27
C ILE A 376 23.39 44.18 -21.15
N SER A 377 23.52 45.46 -20.84
CA SER A 377 24.83 46.14 -20.66
C SER A 377 25.43 45.90 -19.27
N ASP A 378 24.73 45.21 -18.39
CA ASP A 378 25.23 44.90 -17.05
C ASP A 378 26.46 43.98 -17.10
N PRO A 379 27.46 44.22 -16.24
CA PRO A 379 28.66 43.40 -16.24
C PRO A 379 28.33 41.95 -15.87
N GLY A 380 28.88 41.00 -16.59
CA GLY A 380 28.68 39.56 -16.38
C GLY A 380 27.62 38.92 -17.26
N CYS A 381 26.94 39.66 -18.13
CA CYS A 381 26.05 39.07 -19.13
C CYS A 381 26.85 38.26 -20.16
N VAL A 382 26.43 37.04 -20.42
CA VAL A 382 27.04 36.16 -21.42
C VAL A 382 26.02 35.83 -22.52
N TRP A 383 26.39 36.03 -23.75
CA TRP A 383 25.59 35.61 -24.88
C TRP A 383 25.88 34.17 -25.25
N VAL A 384 24.84 33.35 -25.25
CA VAL A 384 24.88 31.96 -25.65
C VAL A 384 24.21 31.82 -27.01
N ALA A 385 24.96 31.33 -27.99
CA ALA A 385 24.42 31.01 -29.30
C ALA A 385 23.73 29.65 -29.28
N GLY A 386 22.58 29.57 -29.92
CA GLY A 386 21.83 28.34 -30.06
C GLY A 386 22.28 27.52 -31.26
N ASP A 387 22.33 26.22 -31.11
CA ASP A 387 22.47 25.28 -32.23
C ASP A 387 21.05 24.83 -32.65
N GLY A 388 20.79 24.89 -33.98
CA GLY A 388 19.47 24.55 -34.51
C GLY A 388 18.30 25.37 -33.94
N GLY A 389 18.56 26.63 -33.49
CA GLY A 389 17.55 27.51 -32.91
C GLY A 389 17.28 27.29 -31.42
N ARG A 390 18.12 26.53 -30.73
CA ARG A 390 18.00 26.23 -29.28
C ARG A 390 19.27 26.59 -28.54
N ALA A 391 19.20 27.54 -27.62
CA ALA A 391 20.33 27.93 -26.78
C ALA A 391 20.27 27.19 -25.43
N VAL A 392 21.39 26.60 -25.04
CA VAL A 392 21.52 25.89 -23.73
C VAL A 392 22.63 26.57 -22.92
N ALA A 393 22.33 26.86 -21.64
CA ALA A 393 23.29 27.52 -20.77
C ALA A 393 23.15 27.00 -19.31
N ASP A 394 24.28 27.01 -18.60
CA ASP A 394 24.27 26.84 -17.14
C ASP A 394 23.80 28.14 -16.46
N LEU A 395 22.99 27.99 -15.44
CA LEU A 395 22.51 29.11 -14.64
C LEU A 395 23.44 29.39 -13.45
N PRO A 396 23.73 30.65 -13.15
CA PRO A 396 24.38 30.98 -11.88
C PRO A 396 23.49 30.63 -10.67
N ARG A 397 24.12 30.41 -9.52
CA ARG A 397 23.39 30.19 -8.27
C ARG A 397 22.49 31.39 -7.95
N GLY A 398 21.25 31.12 -7.59
CA GLY A 398 20.25 32.14 -7.34
C GLY A 398 19.42 32.54 -8.57
N GLY A 399 19.75 32.00 -9.73
CA GLY A 399 19.03 32.28 -10.97
C GLY A 399 19.72 33.28 -11.91
N ALA A 400 19.01 33.76 -12.91
CA ALA A 400 19.53 34.70 -13.90
C ALA A 400 18.45 35.62 -14.47
N SER A 401 18.89 36.78 -14.97
CA SER A 401 18.10 37.59 -15.90
C SER A 401 18.36 37.12 -17.32
N LEU A 402 17.29 36.83 -18.05
CA LEU A 402 17.32 36.28 -19.41
C LEU A 402 16.79 37.27 -20.44
N PHE A 403 17.45 37.35 -21.59
CA PHE A 403 16.99 38.19 -22.67
C PHE A 403 17.15 37.44 -24.00
N SER A 404 16.11 37.45 -24.80
CA SER A 404 16.15 36.97 -26.19
C SER A 404 15.55 38.02 -27.13
N PRO A 405 16.21 38.35 -28.24
CA PRO A 405 15.66 39.29 -29.23
C PRO A 405 14.35 38.81 -29.86
N GLY A 406 14.20 37.50 -30.03
CA GLY A 406 13.04 36.87 -30.66
C GLY A 406 12.02 36.29 -29.64
N GLY A 407 12.33 36.37 -28.36
CA GLY A 407 11.56 35.61 -27.36
C GLY A 407 11.91 34.12 -27.40
N GLY A 408 11.04 33.28 -26.84
CA GLY A 408 11.14 31.81 -26.88
C GLY A 408 10.73 31.10 -25.59
N SER A 409 10.35 29.85 -25.70
CA SER A 409 10.05 29.04 -24.53
C SER A 409 11.29 28.70 -23.74
N VAL A 410 11.16 28.66 -22.42
CA VAL A 410 12.23 28.33 -21.47
C VAL A 410 11.90 27.02 -20.78
N SER A 411 12.83 26.07 -20.84
CA SER A 411 12.76 24.82 -20.12
C SER A 411 14.04 24.65 -19.27
N LEU A 412 13.90 23.96 -18.15
CA LEU A 412 15.02 23.73 -17.23
C LEU A 412 15.25 22.24 -17.01
N ARG A 413 16.47 21.93 -16.62
CA ARG A 413 16.88 20.66 -16.03
C ARG A 413 18.01 20.89 -15.04
N ARG A 414 18.22 19.91 -14.18
CA ARG A 414 19.35 19.92 -13.25
C ARG A 414 20.06 18.57 -13.19
N PHE A 415 19.33 17.54 -12.81
CA PHE A 415 19.82 16.17 -12.64
C PHE A 415 19.40 15.27 -13.81
N GLY A 416 18.26 15.57 -14.43
CA GLY A 416 17.70 14.82 -15.54
C GLY A 416 18.46 15.00 -16.85
N ASP A 417 18.23 14.10 -17.80
CA ASP A 417 18.81 14.16 -19.13
C ASP A 417 17.99 15.03 -20.10
N SER A 418 16.71 15.26 -19.77
CA SER A 418 15.74 16.05 -20.55
C SER A 418 15.39 17.36 -19.85
N PHE A 419 14.93 18.35 -20.64
CA PHE A 419 14.47 19.64 -20.12
C PHE A 419 12.96 19.62 -19.95
N ASP A 420 12.49 19.01 -18.83
CA ASP A 420 11.07 18.76 -18.60
C ASP A 420 10.41 19.74 -17.61
N VAL A 421 11.20 20.61 -16.97
CA VAL A 421 10.69 21.67 -16.11
C VAL A 421 10.36 22.90 -16.94
N GLU A 422 9.09 23.29 -17.01
CA GLU A 422 8.65 24.47 -17.74
C GLU A 422 9.02 25.75 -16.97
N GLY A 423 9.78 26.64 -17.59
CA GLY A 423 10.17 27.94 -17.05
C GLY A 423 9.30 29.12 -17.52
N GLY A 424 8.43 28.89 -18.51
CA GLY A 424 7.59 29.91 -19.12
C GLY A 424 8.12 30.42 -20.46
N GLU A 425 7.60 31.57 -20.92
CA GLU A 425 7.98 32.18 -22.23
C GLU A 425 8.67 33.52 -22.05
N LEU A 426 9.79 33.70 -22.74
CA LEU A 426 10.46 35.00 -22.86
C LEU A 426 9.72 35.87 -23.87
N GLU A 427 9.34 37.08 -23.46
CA GLU A 427 8.81 38.08 -24.35
C GLU A 427 9.94 38.64 -25.28
N PRO A 428 9.67 38.84 -26.55
CA PRO A 428 10.67 39.43 -27.47
C PRO A 428 11.17 40.78 -26.98
N ARG A 429 12.48 40.96 -26.96
CA ARG A 429 13.17 42.21 -26.60
C ARG A 429 12.88 42.72 -25.18
N ARG A 430 12.39 41.84 -24.30
CA ARG A 430 12.23 42.13 -22.86
C ARG A 430 13.14 41.25 -22.03
N MET A 431 13.57 41.80 -20.92
CA MET A 431 14.38 41.09 -19.96
C MET A 431 13.45 40.46 -18.92
N SER A 432 13.61 39.18 -18.68
CA SER A 432 12.85 38.43 -17.69
C SER A 432 13.81 37.81 -16.68
N GLN A 433 13.40 37.71 -15.44
CA GLN A 433 14.21 37.17 -14.36
C GLN A 433 13.67 35.80 -13.92
N LEU A 434 14.59 34.87 -13.81
CA LEU A 434 14.34 33.53 -13.30
C LEU A 434 15.02 33.40 -11.94
N PHE A 435 14.24 33.25 -10.87
CA PHE A 435 14.77 33.03 -9.52
C PHE A 435 14.86 31.54 -9.23
N LEU A 436 15.99 31.11 -8.68
CA LEU A 436 16.23 29.76 -8.23
C LEU A 436 16.79 29.81 -6.80
N PRO A 437 16.23 29.06 -5.86
CA PRO A 437 16.78 29.02 -4.51
C PRO A 437 18.16 28.35 -4.53
N VAL A 438 19.00 28.79 -3.60
CA VAL A 438 20.33 28.19 -3.41
C VAL A 438 20.21 27.06 -2.42
N ASP A 439 20.65 25.86 -2.81
CA ASP A 439 20.71 24.67 -2.01
C ASP A 439 22.15 24.13 -1.88
N PRO A 440 22.40 23.11 -1.04
CA PRO A 440 23.76 22.61 -0.79
C PRO A 440 24.37 21.83 -1.95
N TYR A 441 23.59 21.44 -2.96
CA TYR A 441 24.13 20.65 -4.08
C TYR A 441 24.86 21.54 -5.08
N ALA A 442 26.06 21.10 -5.50
CA ALA A 442 26.94 21.88 -6.36
C ALA A 442 26.48 21.94 -7.82
N GLN A 443 25.67 21.00 -8.28
CA GLN A 443 25.24 20.90 -9.67
C GLN A 443 24.38 22.11 -10.05
N PRO A 444 24.74 22.86 -11.12
CA PRO A 444 23.97 24.02 -11.56
C PRO A 444 22.68 23.57 -12.26
N TRP A 445 21.68 24.43 -12.23
CA TRP A 445 20.55 24.33 -13.13
C TRP A 445 21.01 24.69 -14.55
N GLN A 446 20.47 24.03 -15.55
CA GLN A 446 20.61 24.32 -16.94
C GLN A 446 19.29 24.80 -17.53
N ILE A 447 19.37 25.82 -18.39
CA ILE A 447 18.24 26.27 -19.21
C ILE A 447 18.41 25.86 -20.64
N ARG A 448 17.29 25.59 -21.30
CA ARG A 448 17.14 25.57 -22.74
C ARG A 448 16.14 26.66 -23.15
N VAL A 449 16.54 27.52 -24.05
CA VAL A 449 15.66 28.54 -24.63
C VAL A 449 15.49 28.23 -26.12
N ASP A 450 14.25 28.12 -26.58
CA ASP A 450 13.96 27.92 -28.00
C ASP A 450 14.12 29.23 -28.75
N ALA A 451 15.36 29.64 -28.89
CA ALA A 451 15.80 30.86 -29.56
C ALA A 451 17.21 30.69 -30.15
N PRO A 452 17.54 31.37 -31.25
CA PRO A 452 18.87 31.29 -31.87
C PRO A 452 19.99 31.87 -30.99
N ARG A 453 19.65 32.70 -30.00
CA ARG A 453 20.59 33.21 -28.99
C ARG A 453 19.86 33.75 -27.76
N VAL A 454 20.47 33.62 -26.62
CA VAL A 454 19.99 34.17 -25.36
C VAL A 454 21.13 34.83 -24.58
N ALA A 455 20.87 35.97 -23.97
CA ALA A 455 21.80 36.56 -22.99
C ALA A 455 21.38 36.06 -21.61
N VAL A 456 22.35 35.53 -20.86
CA VAL A 456 22.22 35.11 -19.45
C VAL A 456 23.03 36.05 -18.60
N CYS A 457 22.35 36.82 -17.74
CA CYS A 457 22.95 37.81 -16.88
C CYS A 457 22.78 37.40 -15.43
N PRO A 458 23.80 37.47 -14.57
CA PRO A 458 23.63 37.19 -13.14
C PRO A 458 22.65 38.21 -12.52
N ILE A 459 21.86 37.77 -11.57
CA ILE A 459 21.00 38.66 -10.77
C ILE A 459 21.91 39.46 -9.84
N PRO A 460 21.82 40.81 -9.82
CA PRO A 460 22.55 41.58 -8.83
C PRO A 460 22.19 41.14 -7.41
N ALA A 461 23.22 40.96 -6.56
CA ALA A 461 23.05 40.54 -5.19
C ALA A 461 22.29 41.60 -4.33
#